data_33bf003ee1bf0d1440f207a5205d3f0e
#
_entry.id   33bf003ee1bf0d1440f207a5205d3f0e
#
_cell.length_a   1.000
_cell.length_b   1.000
_cell.length_c   1.000
_cell.angle_alpha   90.00
_cell.angle_beta   90.00
_cell.angle_gamma   90.00
#
_symmetry.space_group_name_H-M   'P 1'
#
loop_
_entity.id
_entity.type
_entity.pdbx_description
1 polymer ?
#
loop_
_entity_poly.entity_id
_entity_poly.type
_entity_poly.pdbx_seq_one_letter_code
_entity_poly.pdbx_strand_id
1 'polypeptide(L)'
;MARYAVEKSTHTGGAFSDLVFVDDRTPAASVYDVPVLQLADLEPGDFYCLAVGDGKTRSDLAARCDAAGLRPYSLLAPTFIAGPGVDIADGAVFCDHSIVTTSARIGRHFQCNIYSYVAHDCVIGDFVTFAPKVACNGNVHVEDFAYIGTGALLKQGRSDAPLRIGKGAIVGMGAVVTKDVPAGAVVIGNPARTR
;
A
#
# COMPACT_ATOMS: atom_id res chain seq x y z
N MET A 1 4.73 -14.06 -3.97
CA MET A 1 5.17 -12.66 -3.78
C MET A 1 6.04 -12.47 -2.54
N ALA A 2 5.67 -13.01 -1.38
CA ALA A 2 6.45 -12.87 -0.14
C ALA A 2 7.91 -13.38 -0.22
N ARG A 3 8.16 -14.56 -0.82
CA ARG A 3 9.52 -15.12 -0.94
C ARG A 3 10.46 -14.22 -1.77
N TYR A 4 9.96 -13.68 -2.87
CA TYR A 4 10.73 -12.77 -3.72
C TYR A 4 11.09 -11.46 -3.00
N ALA A 5 10.18 -10.93 -2.19
CA ALA A 5 10.40 -9.72 -1.45
C ALA A 5 11.40 -9.90 -0.29
N VAL A 6 11.38 -11.05 0.40
CA VAL A 6 12.29 -11.33 1.53
C VAL A 6 13.71 -11.63 1.05
N GLU A 7 13.89 -12.40 -0.02
CA GLU A 7 15.22 -12.67 -0.59
C GLU A 7 15.90 -11.40 -1.13
N LYS A 8 15.14 -10.40 -1.57
CA LYS A 8 15.66 -9.13 -2.07
C LYS A 8 15.67 -7.99 -1.06
N SER A 9 14.96 -8.09 0.04
CA SER A 9 14.90 -7.05 1.09
C SER A 9 16.12 -7.05 2.01
N THR A 10 17.34 -7.15 1.47
CA THR A 10 18.59 -7.11 2.23
C THR A 10 18.93 -5.72 2.79
N HIS A 11 18.07 -4.72 2.61
CA HIS A 11 18.34 -3.33 3.03
C HIS A 11 18.07 -3.04 4.51
N THR A 12 17.55 -3.96 5.29
CA THR A 12 17.25 -3.72 6.71
C THR A 12 18.19 -4.44 7.69
N GLY A 13 19.28 -5.05 7.24
CA GLY A 13 20.33 -5.60 8.11
C GLY A 13 19.90 -6.73 9.06
N GLY A 14 18.67 -7.21 8.98
CA GLY A 14 18.14 -8.31 9.77
C GLY A 14 17.84 -9.51 8.87
N ALA A 15 18.53 -10.62 9.07
CA ALA A 15 18.13 -11.90 8.51
C ALA A 15 16.82 -12.34 9.19
N PHE A 16 15.73 -12.52 8.43
CA PHE A 16 14.59 -13.29 8.94
C PHE A 16 15.02 -14.77 8.95
N SER A 17 15.03 -15.37 10.11
CA SER A 17 15.40 -16.78 10.25
C SER A 17 14.33 -17.70 9.62
N ASP A 18 13.05 -17.29 9.70
CA ASP A 18 11.92 -18.10 9.27
C ASP A 18 10.82 -17.23 8.64
N LEU A 19 10.53 -17.50 7.37
CA LEU A 19 9.39 -16.93 6.68
C LEU A 19 8.23 -17.91 6.73
N VAL A 20 7.05 -17.44 7.12
CA VAL A 20 5.82 -18.22 7.09
C VAL A 20 4.70 -17.43 6.39
N PHE A 21 3.76 -18.16 5.79
CA PHE A 21 2.45 -17.59 5.45
C PHE A 21 1.50 -17.76 6.62
N VAL A 22 0.57 -16.84 6.80
CA VAL A 22 -0.49 -16.94 7.81
C VAL A 22 -1.85 -16.93 7.12
N ASP A 23 -2.62 -17.99 7.31
CA ASP A 23 -4.00 -18.07 6.81
C ASP A 23 -4.84 -18.99 7.72
N ASP A 24 -5.76 -18.38 8.45
CA ASP A 24 -6.67 -19.13 9.36
C ASP A 24 -7.73 -19.97 8.62
N ARG A 25 -7.83 -19.84 7.30
CA ARG A 25 -8.87 -20.48 6.48
C ARG A 25 -8.36 -21.61 5.61
N THR A 26 -7.08 -21.60 5.26
CA THR A 26 -6.50 -22.54 4.30
C THR A 26 -5.75 -23.65 5.03
N PRO A 27 -6.19 -24.92 4.94
CA PRO A 27 -5.53 -26.03 5.62
C PRO A 27 -4.29 -26.54 4.86
N ALA A 28 -3.68 -25.74 3.99
CA ALA A 28 -2.46 -26.12 3.28
C ALA A 28 -1.27 -26.12 4.25
N ALA A 29 -0.46 -27.20 4.24
CA ALA A 29 0.73 -27.26 5.08
C ALA A 29 1.84 -26.29 4.59
N SER A 30 1.89 -25.99 3.29
CA SER A 30 2.85 -25.07 2.71
C SER A 30 2.37 -24.48 1.38
N VAL A 31 2.90 -23.31 1.04
CA VAL A 31 2.75 -22.63 -0.27
C VAL A 31 4.14 -22.24 -0.74
N TYR A 32 4.55 -22.64 -1.93
CA TYR A 32 5.92 -22.43 -2.47
C TYR A 32 7.03 -22.88 -1.49
N ASP A 33 6.84 -24.04 -0.84
CA ASP A 33 7.75 -24.57 0.20
C ASP A 33 7.87 -23.70 1.47
N VAL A 34 7.05 -22.66 1.62
CA VAL A 34 6.95 -21.85 2.81
C VAL A 34 5.81 -22.38 3.67
N PRO A 35 6.03 -22.65 4.98
CA PRO A 35 4.97 -23.13 5.87
C PRO A 35 3.78 -22.17 5.93
N VAL A 36 2.58 -22.73 6.10
CA VAL A 36 1.37 -21.97 6.39
C VAL A 36 0.97 -22.23 7.83
N LEU A 37 0.92 -21.18 8.64
CA LEU A 37 0.53 -21.22 10.05
C LEU A 37 -0.79 -20.48 10.27
N GLN A 38 -1.37 -20.66 11.44
CA GLN A 38 -2.47 -19.83 11.91
C GLN A 38 -1.92 -18.61 12.69
N LEU A 39 -2.71 -17.55 12.81
CA LEU A 39 -2.30 -16.37 13.58
C LEU A 39 -1.97 -16.72 15.05
N ALA A 40 -2.67 -17.70 15.61
CA ALA A 40 -2.47 -18.17 16.99
C ALA A 40 -1.14 -18.90 17.20
N ASP A 41 -0.46 -19.32 16.14
CA ASP A 41 0.83 -20.02 16.22
C ASP A 41 2.03 -19.05 16.24
N LEU A 42 1.78 -17.74 16.08
CA LEU A 42 2.83 -16.72 16.09
C LEU A 42 3.11 -16.20 17.50
N GLU A 43 4.34 -15.75 17.72
CA GLU A 43 4.78 -15.24 19.02
C GLU A 43 4.71 -13.71 19.08
N PRO A 44 4.35 -13.13 20.25
CA PRO A 44 4.43 -11.69 20.44
C PRO A 44 5.83 -11.15 20.13
N GLY A 45 5.89 -10.09 19.32
CA GLY A 45 7.14 -9.50 18.83
C GLY A 45 7.57 -9.95 17.43
N ASP A 46 6.96 -10.99 16.88
CA ASP A 46 7.14 -11.35 15.47
C ASP A 46 6.73 -10.22 14.54
N PHE A 47 7.32 -10.18 13.36
CA PHE A 47 6.98 -9.18 12.35
C PHE A 47 5.95 -9.70 11.36
N TYR A 48 5.00 -8.83 10.97
CA TYR A 48 4.02 -9.17 9.97
C TYR A 48 3.97 -8.17 8.81
N CYS A 49 3.66 -8.66 7.62
CA CYS A 49 3.37 -7.84 6.45
C CYS A 49 2.05 -8.34 5.82
N LEU A 50 1.15 -7.41 5.52
CA LEU A 50 -0.18 -7.74 4.99
C LEU A 50 -0.20 -7.66 3.46
N ALA A 51 -0.44 -8.78 2.80
CA ALA A 51 -0.50 -8.90 1.33
C ALA A 51 -1.94 -8.90 0.79
N VAL A 52 -2.84 -8.12 1.40
CA VAL A 52 -4.26 -8.03 1.04
C VAL A 52 -4.57 -6.68 0.41
N GLY A 53 -5.08 -6.68 -0.83
CA GLY A 53 -5.32 -5.46 -1.60
C GLY A 53 -6.50 -4.61 -1.11
N ASP A 54 -7.54 -5.23 -0.51
CA ASP A 54 -8.67 -4.51 0.08
C ASP A 54 -8.29 -3.83 1.38
N GLY A 55 -8.38 -2.47 1.41
CA GLY A 55 -7.92 -1.66 2.54
C GLY A 55 -8.69 -1.94 3.84
N LYS A 56 -10.00 -2.23 3.76
CA LYS A 56 -10.79 -2.53 4.95
C LYS A 56 -10.41 -3.87 5.56
N THR A 57 -10.34 -4.92 4.74
CA THR A 57 -9.88 -6.25 5.17
C THR A 57 -8.47 -6.17 5.74
N ARG A 58 -7.58 -5.39 5.11
CA ARG A 58 -6.20 -5.18 5.58
C ARG A 58 -6.18 -4.50 6.95
N SER A 59 -7.05 -3.52 7.19
CA SER A 59 -7.20 -2.86 8.49
C SER A 59 -7.68 -3.82 9.59
N ASP A 60 -8.66 -4.66 9.28
CA ASP A 60 -9.18 -5.64 10.24
C ASP A 60 -8.12 -6.70 10.59
N LEU A 61 -7.30 -7.13 9.60
CA LEU A 61 -6.18 -8.03 9.84
C LEU A 61 -5.06 -7.35 10.65
N ALA A 62 -4.72 -6.08 10.35
CA ALA A 62 -3.73 -5.33 11.13
C ALA A 62 -4.13 -5.26 12.61
N ALA A 63 -5.39 -4.93 12.89
CA ALA A 63 -5.89 -4.86 14.26
C ALA A 63 -5.76 -6.22 15.00
N ARG A 64 -5.97 -7.34 14.30
CA ARG A 64 -5.79 -8.70 14.87
C ARG A 64 -4.33 -8.99 15.16
N CYS A 65 -3.42 -8.66 14.25
CA CYS A 65 -1.98 -8.80 14.43
C CYS A 65 -1.47 -7.94 15.59
N ASP A 66 -1.90 -6.67 15.64
CA ASP A 66 -1.53 -5.74 16.71
C ASP A 66 -2.02 -6.26 18.09
N ALA A 67 -3.25 -6.81 18.15
CA ALA A 67 -3.81 -7.41 19.38
C ALA A 67 -3.06 -8.69 19.81
N ALA A 68 -2.45 -9.42 18.87
CA ALA A 68 -1.59 -10.56 19.16
C ALA A 68 -0.15 -10.15 19.56
N GLY A 69 0.14 -8.84 19.64
CA GLY A 69 1.46 -8.33 20.01
C GLY A 69 2.50 -8.39 18.88
N LEU A 70 2.07 -8.62 17.65
CA LEU A 70 2.95 -8.62 16.48
C LEU A 70 3.31 -7.20 16.07
N ARG A 71 4.39 -7.03 15.32
CA ARG A 71 4.90 -5.73 14.86
C ARG A 71 4.77 -5.58 13.34
N PRO A 72 4.18 -4.48 12.83
CA PRO A 72 4.09 -4.27 11.41
C PRO A 72 5.49 -4.09 10.79
N TYR A 73 5.71 -4.72 9.64
CA TYR A 73 6.92 -4.62 8.85
C TYR A 73 6.63 -3.98 7.50
N SER A 74 7.42 -2.96 7.14
CA SER A 74 7.33 -2.34 5.81
C SER A 74 8.21 -3.09 4.82
N LEU A 75 7.60 -3.59 3.76
CA LEU A 75 8.26 -4.35 2.71
C LEU A 75 8.60 -3.45 1.52
N LEU A 76 9.87 -3.17 1.33
CA LEU A 76 10.37 -2.30 0.28
C LEU A 76 11.15 -3.14 -0.74
N ALA A 77 10.70 -3.16 -2.01
CA ALA A 77 11.45 -3.85 -3.06
C ALA A 77 12.81 -3.17 -3.27
N PRO A 78 13.87 -3.91 -3.62
CA PRO A 78 15.20 -3.33 -3.86
C PRO A 78 15.25 -2.25 -4.95
N THR A 79 14.27 -2.25 -5.83
CA THR A 79 14.11 -1.27 -6.91
C THR A 79 13.21 -0.09 -6.54
N PHE A 80 12.69 -0.05 -5.30
CA PHE A 80 11.95 1.08 -4.78
C PHE A 80 12.86 2.29 -4.59
N ILE A 81 12.38 3.46 -4.94
CA ILE A 81 13.12 4.72 -4.79
C ILE A 81 12.30 5.68 -3.93
N ALA A 82 12.90 6.19 -2.86
CA ALA A 82 12.38 7.28 -2.06
C ALA A 82 13.33 8.48 -2.13
N GLY A 83 12.79 9.65 -2.43
CA GLY A 83 13.55 10.89 -2.43
C GLY A 83 13.62 11.57 -1.05
N PRO A 84 14.23 12.73 -0.94
CA PRO A 84 14.40 13.43 0.32
C PRO A 84 13.06 13.92 0.90
N GLY A 85 12.96 13.91 2.24
CA GLY A 85 11.77 14.40 2.96
C GLY A 85 10.54 13.50 2.83
N VAL A 86 10.71 12.25 2.40
CA VAL A 86 9.64 11.25 2.39
C VAL A 86 9.53 10.63 3.78
N ASP A 87 8.30 10.61 4.31
CA ASP A 87 7.96 9.97 5.57
C ASP A 87 7.00 8.80 5.29
N ILE A 88 7.35 7.59 5.72
CA ILE A 88 6.59 6.35 5.48
C ILE A 88 6.25 5.71 6.82
N ALA A 89 4.97 5.62 7.11
CA ALA A 89 4.48 4.92 8.30
C ALA A 89 4.59 3.38 8.14
N ASP A 90 4.48 2.67 9.26
CA ASP A 90 4.70 1.24 9.36
C ASP A 90 3.73 0.39 8.51
N GLY A 91 4.21 -0.79 8.10
CA GLY A 91 3.43 -1.80 7.40
C GLY A 91 3.21 -1.52 5.91
N ALA A 92 3.91 -0.54 5.35
CA ALA A 92 3.80 -0.21 3.92
C ALA A 92 4.42 -1.30 3.03
N VAL A 93 3.83 -1.51 1.85
CA VAL A 93 4.37 -2.40 0.82
C VAL A 93 4.65 -1.59 -0.43
N PHE A 94 5.91 -1.55 -0.85
CA PHE A 94 6.34 -0.95 -2.10
C PHE A 94 6.92 -2.02 -3.01
N CYS A 95 6.19 -2.33 -4.09
CA CYS A 95 6.61 -3.31 -5.09
C CYS A 95 7.70 -2.76 -6.02
N ASP A 96 8.24 -3.64 -6.85
CA ASP A 96 9.31 -3.29 -7.79
C ASP A 96 8.97 -2.07 -8.66
N HIS A 97 9.97 -1.22 -8.84
CA HIS A 97 9.91 0.00 -9.65
C HIS A 97 8.85 1.01 -9.22
N SER A 98 8.42 0.95 -7.96
CA SER A 98 7.63 2.02 -7.37
C SER A 98 8.53 3.18 -6.91
N ILE A 99 7.99 4.41 -6.91
CA ILE A 99 8.76 5.62 -6.61
C ILE A 99 7.94 6.54 -5.72
N VAL A 100 8.57 7.12 -4.70
CA VAL A 100 8.06 8.29 -3.97
C VAL A 100 9.08 9.40 -4.11
N THR A 101 8.72 10.53 -4.75
CA THR A 101 9.77 11.46 -5.19
C THR A 101 10.33 12.33 -4.06
N THR A 102 9.54 13.22 -3.45
CA THR A 102 10.06 14.09 -2.37
C THR A 102 8.91 14.68 -1.54
N SER A 103 9.19 15.00 -0.27
CA SER A 103 8.28 15.74 0.63
C SER A 103 6.87 15.12 0.72
N ALA A 104 6.75 13.82 0.60
CA ALA A 104 5.48 13.10 0.67
C ALA A 104 5.34 12.39 2.02
N ARG A 105 4.11 12.29 2.51
CA ARG A 105 3.74 11.51 3.69
C ARG A 105 2.87 10.34 3.30
N ILE A 106 3.26 9.15 3.74
CA ILE A 106 2.61 7.88 3.43
C ILE A 106 2.09 7.27 4.73
N GLY A 107 0.79 7.02 4.79
CA GLY A 107 0.12 6.43 5.95
C GLY A 107 0.40 4.95 6.15
N ARG A 108 -0.12 4.42 7.25
CA ARG A 108 0.08 3.02 7.67
C ARG A 108 -0.47 2.05 6.64
N HIS A 109 0.23 0.94 6.47
CA HIS A 109 -0.21 -0.17 5.60
C HIS A 109 -0.58 0.25 4.17
N PHE A 110 0.07 1.27 3.64
CA PHE A 110 -0.07 1.63 2.23
C PHE A 110 0.46 0.52 1.33
N GLN A 111 -0.24 0.24 0.24
CA GLN A 111 0.24 -0.68 -0.80
C GLN A 111 0.46 0.05 -2.11
N CYS A 112 1.71 0.07 -2.58
CA CYS A 112 2.12 0.63 -3.85
C CYS A 112 2.57 -0.50 -4.79
N ASN A 113 1.72 -0.87 -5.73
CA ASN A 113 2.04 -1.93 -6.68
C ASN A 113 3.05 -1.48 -7.74
N ILE A 114 3.54 -2.46 -8.50
CA ILE A 114 4.60 -2.30 -9.50
C ILE A 114 4.38 -1.11 -10.42
N TYR A 115 5.47 -0.37 -10.71
CA TYR A 115 5.49 0.79 -11.62
C TYR A 115 4.57 1.95 -11.22
N SER A 116 4.11 2.01 -9.97
CA SER A 116 3.31 3.13 -9.47
C SER A 116 4.21 4.19 -8.84
N TYR A 117 3.77 5.44 -8.86
CA TYR A 117 4.51 6.50 -8.18
C TYR A 117 3.62 7.46 -7.40
N VAL A 118 4.23 8.05 -6.37
CA VAL A 118 3.73 9.20 -5.62
C VAL A 118 4.70 10.36 -5.84
N ALA A 119 4.23 11.43 -6.46
CA ALA A 119 5.05 12.60 -6.70
C ALA A 119 5.16 13.50 -5.45
N HIS A 120 5.76 14.68 -5.62
CA HIS A 120 6.10 15.61 -4.55
C HIS A 120 4.87 16.15 -3.80
N ASP A 121 5.04 16.46 -2.52
CA ASP A 121 4.06 17.14 -1.65
C ASP A 121 2.70 16.42 -1.55
N CYS A 122 2.70 15.11 -1.74
CA CYS A 122 1.51 14.29 -1.59
C CYS A 122 1.31 13.84 -0.14
N VAL A 123 0.04 13.64 0.22
CA VAL A 123 -0.37 13.03 1.49
C VAL A 123 -1.24 11.82 1.17
N ILE A 124 -0.76 10.64 1.54
CA ILE A 124 -1.47 9.38 1.36
C ILE A 124 -1.90 8.88 2.73
N GLY A 125 -3.18 8.62 2.90
CA GLY A 125 -3.78 8.14 4.15
C GLY A 125 -3.48 6.66 4.44
N ASP A 126 -4.05 6.18 5.53
CA ASP A 126 -3.89 4.81 5.98
C ASP A 126 -4.66 3.82 5.10
N PHE A 127 -4.10 2.63 4.92
CA PHE A 127 -4.73 1.52 4.19
C PHE A 127 -5.13 1.83 2.75
N VAL A 128 -4.52 2.83 2.14
CA VAL A 128 -4.70 3.14 0.71
C VAL A 128 -4.02 2.07 -0.14
N THR A 129 -4.61 1.76 -1.29
CA THR A 129 -4.03 0.84 -2.27
C THR A 129 -3.89 1.51 -3.63
N PHE A 130 -2.67 1.52 -4.15
CA PHE A 130 -2.37 1.81 -5.54
C PHE A 130 -2.17 0.49 -6.28
N ALA A 131 -3.05 0.20 -7.23
CA ALA A 131 -2.89 -0.90 -8.18
C ALA A 131 -1.72 -0.61 -9.14
N PRO A 132 -1.27 -1.57 -9.98
CA PRO A 132 -0.13 -1.35 -10.87
C PRO A 132 -0.26 -0.11 -11.77
N LYS A 133 0.86 0.57 -12.00
CA LYS A 133 0.98 1.72 -12.92
C LYS A 133 0.10 2.93 -12.56
N VAL A 134 -0.18 3.16 -11.28
CA VAL A 134 -0.85 4.39 -10.84
C VAL A 134 0.11 5.57 -10.93
N ALA A 135 -0.34 6.65 -11.57
CA ALA A 135 0.39 7.91 -11.67
C ALA A 135 -0.23 8.97 -10.73
N CYS A 136 0.31 9.11 -9.54
CA CYS A 136 -0.10 10.14 -8.58
C CYS A 136 0.83 11.34 -8.70
N ASN A 137 0.37 12.39 -9.38
CA ASN A 137 1.16 13.61 -9.57
C ASN A 137 1.23 14.46 -8.30
N GLY A 138 1.99 15.57 -8.33
CA GLY A 138 2.27 16.36 -7.13
C GLY A 138 1.05 17.03 -6.51
N ASN A 139 1.12 17.31 -5.20
CA ASN A 139 0.06 17.97 -4.44
C ASN A 139 -1.29 17.22 -4.51
N VAL A 140 -1.29 15.92 -4.31
CA VAL A 140 -2.50 15.09 -4.23
C VAL A 140 -2.65 14.57 -2.80
N HIS A 141 -3.85 14.72 -2.23
CA HIS A 141 -4.23 14.14 -0.95
C HIS A 141 -5.17 12.97 -1.19
N VAL A 142 -4.74 11.77 -0.86
CA VAL A 142 -5.56 10.54 -0.92
C VAL A 142 -5.90 10.15 0.52
N GLU A 143 -7.17 10.17 0.85
CA GLU A 143 -7.63 9.84 2.20
C GLU A 143 -7.69 8.32 2.42
N ASP A 144 -7.86 7.91 3.69
CA ASP A 144 -7.80 6.52 4.13
C ASP A 144 -8.70 5.58 3.30
N PHE A 145 -8.25 4.34 3.15
CA PHE A 145 -9.00 3.27 2.47
C PHE A 145 -9.32 3.50 1.00
N ALA A 146 -8.82 4.58 0.38
CA ALA A 146 -9.05 4.79 -1.05
C ALA A 146 -8.35 3.69 -1.88
N TYR A 147 -8.98 3.28 -2.96
CA TYR A 147 -8.43 2.36 -3.94
C TYR A 147 -8.23 3.05 -5.28
N ILE A 148 -7.01 3.05 -5.77
CA ILE A 148 -6.65 3.65 -7.06
C ILE A 148 -6.32 2.52 -8.04
N GLY A 149 -7.17 2.37 -9.05
CA GLY A 149 -7.13 1.28 -10.03
C GLY A 149 -5.95 1.36 -10.98
N THR A 150 -5.61 0.21 -11.56
CA THR A 150 -4.49 0.04 -12.49
C THR A 150 -4.48 1.11 -13.58
N GLY A 151 -3.33 1.78 -13.77
CA GLY A 151 -3.14 2.78 -14.82
C GLY A 151 -3.93 4.08 -14.64
N ALA A 152 -4.53 4.31 -13.47
CA ALA A 152 -5.20 5.58 -13.20
C ALA A 152 -4.20 6.73 -13.08
N LEU A 153 -4.61 7.91 -13.56
CA LEU A 153 -3.84 9.15 -13.53
C LEU A 153 -4.55 10.16 -12.63
N LEU A 154 -3.87 10.58 -11.58
CA LEU A 154 -4.34 11.66 -10.71
C LEU A 154 -3.65 12.96 -11.14
N LYS A 155 -4.45 13.94 -11.60
CA LYS A 155 -3.93 15.24 -12.03
C LYS A 155 -3.17 15.91 -10.89
N GLN A 156 -2.11 16.62 -11.20
CA GLN A 156 -1.41 17.45 -10.23
C GLN A 156 -2.35 18.50 -9.62
N GLY A 157 -2.37 18.57 -8.30
CA GLY A 157 -2.98 19.66 -7.54
C GLY A 157 -2.07 20.87 -7.45
N ARG A 158 -2.44 21.82 -6.61
CA ARG A 158 -1.63 23.00 -6.28
C ARG A 158 -1.35 22.99 -4.77
N SER A 159 -0.30 23.66 -4.34
CA SER A 159 0.06 23.74 -2.92
C SER A 159 -1.04 24.38 -2.05
N ASP A 160 -1.77 25.34 -2.62
CA ASP A 160 -2.91 26.03 -1.98
C ASP A 160 -4.27 25.34 -2.25
N ALA A 161 -4.33 24.38 -3.20
CA ALA A 161 -5.52 23.65 -3.58
C ALA A 161 -5.14 22.23 -4.09
N PRO A 162 -4.78 21.30 -3.19
CA PRO A 162 -4.44 19.94 -3.58
C PRO A 162 -5.65 19.22 -4.18
N LEU A 163 -5.39 18.31 -5.13
CA LEU A 163 -6.43 17.39 -5.59
C LEU A 163 -6.75 16.42 -4.46
N ARG A 164 -8.02 16.25 -4.14
CA ARG A 164 -8.47 15.38 -3.06
C ARG A 164 -9.16 14.13 -3.58
N ILE A 165 -8.75 12.98 -3.07
CA ILE A 165 -9.43 11.69 -3.24
C ILE A 165 -9.97 11.31 -1.88
N GLY A 166 -11.29 11.37 -1.71
CA GLY A 166 -11.93 11.19 -0.40
C GLY A 166 -11.82 9.77 0.15
N LYS A 167 -12.06 9.65 1.44
CA LYS A 167 -11.97 8.40 2.21
C LYS A 167 -12.79 7.29 1.58
N GLY A 168 -12.17 6.12 1.36
CA GLY A 168 -12.86 4.96 0.77
C GLY A 168 -13.31 5.14 -0.68
N ALA A 169 -12.87 6.19 -1.37
CA ALA A 169 -13.19 6.37 -2.78
C ALA A 169 -12.50 5.31 -3.64
N ILE A 170 -13.15 4.94 -4.73
CA ILE A 170 -12.62 3.99 -5.72
C ILE A 170 -12.41 4.71 -7.04
N VAL A 171 -11.17 4.78 -7.48
CA VAL A 171 -10.81 5.24 -8.81
C VAL A 171 -10.62 4.01 -9.71
N GLY A 172 -11.47 3.87 -10.73
CA GLY A 172 -11.43 2.74 -11.63
C GLY A 172 -10.16 2.70 -12.49
N MET A 173 -9.85 1.52 -13.03
CA MET A 173 -8.67 1.34 -13.89
C MET A 173 -8.70 2.30 -15.08
N GLY A 174 -7.55 2.87 -15.45
CA GLY A 174 -7.40 3.77 -16.57
C GLY A 174 -8.11 5.12 -16.43
N ALA A 175 -8.69 5.43 -15.27
CA ALA A 175 -9.38 6.69 -15.07
C ALA A 175 -8.41 7.88 -15.01
N VAL A 176 -8.81 9.01 -15.60
CA VAL A 176 -8.06 10.28 -15.54
C VAL A 176 -8.79 11.25 -14.63
N VAL A 177 -8.33 11.33 -13.38
CA VAL A 177 -8.95 12.15 -12.34
C VAL A 177 -8.45 13.59 -12.45
N THR A 178 -9.35 14.52 -12.77
CA THR A 178 -9.04 15.93 -12.96
C THR A 178 -9.70 16.86 -11.94
N LYS A 179 -10.58 16.33 -11.08
CA LYS A 179 -11.31 17.04 -10.03
C LYS A 179 -11.35 16.19 -8.77
N ASP A 180 -11.65 16.79 -7.64
CA ASP A 180 -11.83 16.09 -6.37
C ASP A 180 -12.85 14.96 -6.50
N VAL A 181 -12.57 13.85 -5.79
CA VAL A 181 -13.43 12.68 -5.71
C VAL A 181 -14.01 12.63 -4.28
N PRO A 182 -15.35 12.67 -4.12
CA PRO A 182 -15.96 12.60 -2.81
C PRO A 182 -15.66 11.26 -2.09
N ALA A 183 -15.74 11.27 -0.75
CA ALA A 183 -15.61 10.06 0.05
C ALA A 183 -16.62 8.98 -0.38
N GLY A 184 -16.16 7.74 -0.48
CA GLY A 184 -16.97 6.59 -0.89
C GLY A 184 -17.44 6.59 -2.35
N ALA A 185 -17.10 7.61 -3.14
CA ALA A 185 -17.51 7.67 -4.55
C ALA A 185 -16.69 6.69 -5.41
N VAL A 186 -17.35 6.16 -6.44
CA VAL A 186 -16.70 5.38 -7.51
C VAL A 186 -16.62 6.25 -8.76
N VAL A 187 -15.41 6.47 -9.28
CA VAL A 187 -15.18 7.28 -10.50
C VAL A 187 -14.47 6.46 -11.55
N ILE A 188 -14.87 6.62 -12.81
CA ILE A 188 -14.32 5.90 -13.97
C ILE A 188 -14.18 6.83 -15.18
N GLY A 189 -13.34 6.44 -16.13
CA GLY A 189 -13.24 7.05 -17.45
C GLY A 189 -12.24 8.20 -17.56
N ASN A 190 -12.17 8.77 -18.76
CA ASN A 190 -11.31 9.90 -19.12
C ASN A 190 -12.14 10.99 -19.82
N PRO A 191 -12.38 12.15 -19.18
CA PRO A 191 -12.10 12.43 -17.76
C PRO A 191 -12.99 11.62 -16.82
N ALA A 192 -12.48 11.34 -15.62
CA ALA A 192 -13.20 10.55 -14.62
C ALA A 192 -14.53 11.20 -14.21
N ARG A 193 -15.57 10.38 -14.09
CA ARG A 193 -16.92 10.77 -13.64
C ARG A 193 -17.44 9.76 -12.64
N THR A 194 -18.27 10.21 -11.73
CA THR A 194 -19.00 9.33 -10.79
C THR A 194 -19.86 8.34 -11.58
N ARG A 195 -19.80 7.09 -11.16
CA ARG A 195 -20.62 6.00 -11.73
C ARG A 195 -21.98 5.97 -11.06
#